data_156107358f4bc79f08131dd8d5216595
#
_entry.id   156107358f4bc79f08131dd8d5216595
#
_cell.length_a   1.000
_cell.length_b   1.000
_cell.length_c   1.000
_cell.angle_alpha   90.00
_cell.angle_beta   90.00
_cell.angle_gamma   90.00
#
_symmetry.space_group_name_H-M   'P 1'
#
loop_
_entity.id
_entity.type
_entity.pdbx_description
1 polymer ?
#
loop_
_entity_poly.entity_id
_entity_poly.type
_entity_poly.pdbx_seq_one_letter_code
_entity_poly.pdbx_strand_id
1 'polypeptide(L)'
;MSVPHEQRKYPRMSVSDGEYGVRFQVKGIAIPDGRLVNLSAGGCGLEVALTDVHQLDVGDILEGFCLDHPDLPAVPLSALVMRLLGKVPGKTSGYVLVGVEFQDITPFVRNLIAEHVATQMSEE
;
A
#
# COMPACT_ATOMS: atom_id res chain seq x y z
N MET A 1 -25.61 -14.03 3.77
CA MET A 1 -25.57 -12.67 4.17
C MET A 1 -24.22 -12.04 3.93
N SER A 2 -24.20 -11.02 3.16
CA SER A 2 -22.93 -10.43 2.83
C SER A 2 -22.38 -9.63 4.00
N VAL A 3 -21.10 -9.50 4.05
CA VAL A 3 -20.43 -8.74 5.07
C VAL A 3 -19.71 -7.58 4.43
N PRO A 4 -19.43 -6.51 5.20
CA PRO A 4 -18.90 -5.30 4.61
C PRO A 4 -17.63 -5.47 3.81
N HIS A 5 -16.75 -6.39 4.22
CA HIS A 5 -15.50 -6.54 3.49
C HIS A 5 -15.68 -7.09 2.09
N GLU A 6 -16.86 -7.65 1.79
CA GLU A 6 -17.13 -8.16 0.46
C GLU A 6 -17.36 -7.06 -0.55
N GLN A 7 -17.43 -5.83 -0.09
CA GLN A 7 -17.58 -4.71 -0.99
C GLN A 7 -16.26 -4.30 -1.63
N ARG A 8 -15.17 -4.94 -1.26
CA ARG A 8 -13.91 -4.71 -1.93
C ARG A 8 -14.02 -5.11 -3.38
N LYS A 9 -13.57 -4.22 -4.24
CA LYS A 9 -13.62 -4.44 -5.65
C LYS A 9 -12.59 -5.47 -6.10
N TYR A 10 -11.49 -5.57 -5.39
CA TYR A 10 -10.37 -6.42 -5.79
C TYR A 10 -9.91 -7.26 -4.62
N PRO A 11 -9.46 -8.49 -4.91
CA PRO A 11 -8.89 -9.31 -3.84
C PRO A 11 -7.63 -8.70 -3.29
N ARG A 12 -7.33 -9.02 -2.05
CA ARG A 12 -6.21 -8.45 -1.32
C ARG A 12 -5.34 -9.57 -0.77
N MET A 13 -4.04 -9.48 -1.04
CA MET A 13 -3.10 -10.46 -0.51
C MET A 13 -2.35 -9.85 0.66
N SER A 14 -1.97 -10.70 1.61
CA SER A 14 -1.10 -10.32 2.72
C SER A 14 0.34 -10.46 2.31
N VAL A 15 1.20 -9.63 2.86
CA VAL A 15 2.61 -9.59 2.51
C VAL A 15 3.43 -9.75 3.78
N SER A 16 4.45 -10.60 3.72
CA SER A 16 5.36 -10.81 4.84
C SER A 16 6.25 -9.59 5.03
N ASP A 17 6.68 -9.38 6.27
CA ASP A 17 7.53 -8.26 6.64
C ASP A 17 8.74 -8.16 5.72
N GLY A 18 8.94 -6.95 5.17
CA GLY A 18 10.14 -6.65 4.41
C GLY A 18 10.21 -7.23 3.03
N GLU A 19 9.17 -7.95 2.61
CA GLU A 19 9.19 -8.59 1.31
C GLU A 19 9.04 -7.57 0.17
N TYR A 20 8.24 -6.53 0.40
CA TYR A 20 7.99 -5.48 -0.59
C TYR A 20 8.28 -4.14 0.04
N GLY A 21 9.15 -3.37 -0.60
CA GLY A 21 9.40 -2.00 -0.17
C GLY A 21 8.45 -1.03 -0.84
N VAL A 22 8.27 0.11 -0.22
CA VAL A 22 7.42 1.18 -0.75
C VAL A 22 8.13 2.50 -0.51
N ARG A 23 8.14 3.35 -1.53
CA ARG A 23 8.70 4.71 -1.37
C ARG A 23 7.77 5.69 -2.05
N PHE A 24 7.72 6.90 -1.51
CA PHE A 24 6.85 7.94 -2.05
C PHE A 24 7.27 9.29 -1.49
N GLN A 25 6.57 10.33 -1.95
CA GLN A 25 6.71 11.67 -1.40
C GLN A 25 5.34 12.16 -0.93
N VAL A 26 5.34 12.92 0.15
CA VAL A 26 4.14 13.58 0.63
C VAL A 26 4.51 14.97 1.10
N LYS A 27 3.79 15.97 0.62
CA LYS A 27 4.05 17.37 1.00
C LYS A 27 5.50 17.75 0.74
N GLY A 28 6.08 17.22 -0.34
CA GLY A 28 7.46 17.52 -0.71
C GLY A 28 8.53 16.77 0.07
N ILE A 29 8.13 15.87 0.96
CA ILE A 29 9.08 15.13 1.80
C ILE A 29 9.13 13.69 1.33
N ALA A 30 10.33 13.20 1.08
CA ALA A 30 10.53 11.82 0.64
C ALA A 30 10.46 10.86 1.81
N ILE A 31 9.74 9.76 1.61
CA ILE A 31 9.66 8.68 2.60
C ILE A 31 10.10 7.41 1.89
N PRO A 32 11.35 6.99 2.10
CA PRO A 32 11.93 5.90 1.32
C PRO A 32 11.74 4.52 1.93
N ASP A 33 11.26 4.42 3.15
CA ASP A 33 11.34 3.18 3.92
C ASP A 33 10.00 2.58 4.29
N GLY A 34 8.97 2.84 3.50
CA GLY A 34 7.68 2.20 3.74
C GLY A 34 7.76 0.70 3.47
N ARG A 35 6.93 -0.08 4.15
CA ARG A 35 6.86 -1.52 3.96
C ARG A 35 5.43 -1.92 3.67
N LEU A 36 5.26 -2.72 2.64
CA LEU A 36 3.94 -3.18 2.23
C LEU A 36 3.44 -4.25 3.21
N VAL A 37 2.18 -4.14 3.60
CA VAL A 37 1.54 -5.10 4.49
C VAL A 37 0.52 -5.92 3.73
N ASN A 38 -0.18 -5.30 2.81
CA ASN A 38 -1.11 -6.00 1.93
C ASN A 38 -1.23 -5.24 0.62
N LEU A 39 -1.71 -5.93 -0.40
CA LEU A 39 -1.78 -5.33 -1.74
C LEU A 39 -3.00 -5.84 -2.47
N SER A 40 -3.67 -4.93 -3.17
CA SER A 40 -4.71 -5.26 -4.14
C SER A 40 -4.56 -4.34 -5.33
N ALA A 41 -5.33 -4.59 -6.39
CA ALA A 41 -5.26 -3.73 -7.57
C ALA A 41 -5.82 -2.33 -7.32
N GLY A 42 -6.55 -2.15 -6.24
CA GLY A 42 -7.15 -0.84 -5.92
C GLY A 42 -6.39 -0.04 -4.89
N GLY A 43 -5.48 -0.66 -4.16
CA GLY A 43 -4.76 0.04 -3.11
C GLY A 43 -3.96 -0.92 -2.25
N CYS A 44 -3.46 -0.43 -1.13
CA CYS A 44 -2.64 -1.26 -0.26
C CYS A 44 -2.64 -0.72 1.16
N GLY A 45 -2.13 -1.57 2.06
CA GLY A 45 -1.78 -1.15 3.40
C GLY A 45 -0.27 -1.16 3.53
N LEU A 46 0.28 -0.20 4.22
CA LEU A 46 1.73 -0.13 4.42
C LEU A 46 2.05 0.34 5.82
N GLU A 47 3.27 0.03 6.25
CA GLU A 47 3.81 0.49 7.52
C GLU A 47 4.73 1.65 7.27
N VAL A 48 4.59 2.69 8.07
CA VAL A 48 5.44 3.88 7.99
C VAL A 48 5.98 4.15 9.39
N ALA A 49 7.22 4.59 9.47
CA ALA A 49 7.85 4.89 10.77
C ALA A 49 7.10 6.00 11.48
N LEU A 50 7.00 5.89 12.82
CA LEU A 50 6.33 6.90 13.62
C LEU A 50 6.98 8.29 13.46
N THR A 51 8.27 8.32 13.19
CA THR A 51 8.96 9.59 12.97
C THR A 51 8.44 10.32 11.73
N ASP A 52 7.79 9.58 10.81
CA ASP A 52 7.28 10.17 9.59
C ASP A 52 5.76 10.35 9.62
N VAL A 53 5.08 9.81 10.64
CA VAL A 53 3.62 9.76 10.62
C VAL A 53 2.99 11.16 10.70
N HIS A 54 3.66 12.09 11.35
CA HIS A 54 3.14 13.45 11.45
C HIS A 54 3.20 14.21 10.12
N GLN A 55 3.85 13.61 9.13
CA GLN A 55 3.85 14.14 7.77
C GLN A 55 2.62 13.71 6.98
N LEU A 56 1.85 12.78 7.53
CA LEU A 56 0.71 12.19 6.83
C LEU A 56 -0.60 12.55 7.49
N ASP A 57 -1.58 12.89 6.66
CA ASP A 57 -2.95 13.10 7.10
C ASP A 57 -3.88 12.35 6.17
N VAL A 58 -5.02 11.93 6.69
CA VAL A 58 -6.07 11.36 5.84
C VAL A 58 -6.44 12.40 4.80
N GLY A 59 -6.49 11.97 3.55
CA GLY A 59 -6.77 12.85 2.43
C GLY A 59 -5.54 13.33 1.69
N ASP A 60 -4.34 13.08 2.23
CA ASP A 60 -3.11 13.43 1.54
C ASP A 60 -2.91 12.56 0.32
N ILE A 61 -2.28 13.13 -0.69
CA ILE A 61 -1.88 12.38 -1.89
C ILE A 61 -0.41 12.05 -1.78
N LEU A 62 -0.10 10.79 -1.88
CA LEU A 62 1.28 10.30 -1.93
C LEU A 62 1.70 10.24 -3.38
N GLU A 63 2.77 10.92 -3.74
CA GLU A 63 3.23 11.01 -5.12
C GLU A 63 4.48 10.21 -5.31
N GLY A 64 4.73 9.78 -6.55
CA GLY A 64 5.87 8.94 -6.82
C GLY A 64 5.82 7.64 -6.06
N PHE A 65 4.62 7.12 -5.83
CA PHE A 65 4.41 5.91 -5.04
C PHE A 65 4.87 4.71 -5.85
N CYS A 66 5.93 4.09 -5.40
CA CYS A 66 6.54 2.96 -6.10
C CYS A 66 6.56 1.74 -5.22
N LEU A 67 6.12 0.62 -5.80
CA LEU A 67 6.19 -0.68 -5.16
C LEU A 67 7.51 -1.31 -5.60
N ASP A 68 8.36 -1.59 -4.63
CA ASP A 68 9.71 -2.07 -4.90
C ASP A 68 9.74 -3.60 -4.85
N HIS A 69 9.45 -4.21 -5.99
CA HIS A 69 9.46 -5.65 -6.14
C HIS A 69 9.71 -5.98 -7.61
N PRO A 70 10.57 -6.97 -7.89
CA PRO A 70 10.96 -7.26 -9.28
C PRO A 70 9.81 -7.67 -10.19
N ASP A 71 8.74 -8.23 -9.63
CA ASP A 71 7.61 -8.71 -10.43
C ASP A 71 6.51 -7.67 -10.59
N LEU A 72 6.71 -6.46 -10.08
CA LEU A 72 5.72 -5.41 -10.19
C LEU A 72 6.24 -4.29 -11.09
N PRO A 73 5.34 -3.57 -11.78
CA PRO A 73 5.80 -2.50 -12.64
C PRO A 73 6.44 -1.38 -11.82
N ALA A 74 7.56 -0.87 -12.32
CA ALA A 74 8.28 0.22 -11.67
C ALA A 74 7.71 1.56 -12.15
N VAL A 75 6.41 1.71 -12.10
CA VAL A 75 5.71 2.91 -12.55
C VAL A 75 5.26 3.68 -11.33
N PRO A 76 5.63 4.96 -11.21
CA PRO A 76 5.15 5.74 -10.07
C PRO A 76 3.66 5.95 -10.15
N LEU A 77 3.01 5.79 -9.02
CA LEU A 77 1.57 5.94 -8.90
C LEU A 77 1.27 7.11 -7.96
N SER A 78 0.01 7.52 -7.95
CA SER A 78 -0.51 8.42 -6.92
C SER A 78 -1.39 7.60 -6.00
N ALA A 79 -1.32 7.88 -4.72
CA ALA A 79 -2.12 7.13 -3.74
C ALA A 79 -2.73 8.09 -2.73
N LEU A 80 -4.01 7.88 -2.43
CA LEU A 80 -4.74 8.72 -1.49
C LEU A 80 -4.76 8.04 -0.13
N VAL A 81 -4.36 8.77 0.91
CA VAL A 81 -4.40 8.24 2.26
C VAL A 81 -5.85 8.18 2.71
N MET A 82 -6.33 6.97 2.93
CA MET A 82 -7.71 6.73 3.34
C MET A 82 -7.84 6.64 4.84
N ARG A 83 -6.82 6.12 5.52
CA ARG A 83 -6.85 5.99 6.96
C ARG A 83 -5.46 5.83 7.53
N LEU A 84 -5.33 6.26 8.78
CA LEU A 84 -4.13 6.07 9.56
C LEU A 84 -4.56 5.28 10.79
N LEU A 85 -4.02 4.08 10.94
CA LEU A 85 -4.31 3.25 12.10
C LEU A 85 -3.15 3.36 13.07
N GLY A 86 -3.41 3.11 14.32
CA GLY A 86 -2.37 3.20 15.32
C GLY A 86 -1.23 2.24 15.08
N LYS A 87 -0.46 1.97 16.13
CA LYS A 87 0.66 1.05 16.01
C LYS A 87 0.21 -0.29 15.47
N VAL A 88 1.02 -0.86 14.60
CA VAL A 88 0.72 -2.18 14.05
C VAL A 88 0.73 -3.18 15.18
N PRO A 89 -0.32 -4.03 15.29
CA PRO A 89 -0.37 -5.02 16.36
C PRO A 89 0.87 -5.93 16.36
N GLY A 90 1.40 -6.18 17.52
CA GLY A 90 2.58 -7.03 17.66
C GLY A 90 3.89 -6.34 17.36
N LYS A 91 3.85 -5.08 16.98
CA LYS A 91 5.07 -4.31 16.71
C LYS A 91 5.24 -3.27 17.78
N THR A 92 6.42 -3.23 18.34
CA THR A 92 6.74 -2.23 19.34
C THR A 92 7.74 -1.22 18.84
N SER A 93 8.10 -1.32 17.59
CA SER A 93 9.23 -0.59 17.04
C SER A 93 8.87 0.73 16.39
N GLY A 94 7.66 1.22 16.57
CA GLY A 94 7.34 2.55 16.14
C GLY A 94 6.89 2.71 14.70
N TYR A 95 6.07 1.78 14.22
CA TYR A 95 5.44 1.89 12.91
C TYR A 95 3.94 2.07 13.07
N VAL A 96 3.34 2.75 12.10
CA VAL A 96 1.88 2.85 12.01
C VAL A 96 1.44 2.27 10.67
N LEU A 97 0.20 1.79 10.65
CA LEU A 97 -0.39 1.23 9.44
C LEU A 97 -1.15 2.32 8.71
N VAL A 98 -0.88 2.44 7.42
CA VAL A 98 -1.51 3.44 6.56
C VAL A 98 -2.25 2.70 5.46
N GLY A 99 -3.54 3.01 5.29
CA GLY A 99 -4.33 2.46 4.19
C GLY A 99 -4.44 3.48 3.07
N VAL A 100 -4.11 3.08 1.85
CA VAL A 100 -4.15 3.99 0.71
C VAL A 100 -4.92 3.37 -0.45
N GLU A 101 -5.47 4.24 -1.29
CA GLU A 101 -6.16 3.86 -2.50
C GLU A 101 -5.42 4.47 -3.68
N PHE A 102 -5.13 3.64 -4.69
CA PHE A 102 -4.43 4.15 -5.88
C PHE A 102 -5.34 5.10 -6.66
N GLN A 103 -4.76 6.22 -7.10
CA GLN A 103 -5.47 7.23 -7.87
C GLN A 103 -4.92 7.27 -9.28
N ASP A 104 -5.81 7.47 -10.25
CA ASP A 104 -5.41 7.68 -11.65
C ASP A 104 -4.55 6.54 -12.21
N ILE A 105 -4.76 5.34 -11.71
CA ILE A 105 -4.02 4.19 -12.21
C ILE A 105 -4.60 3.77 -13.55
N THR A 106 -3.72 3.51 -14.52
CA THR A 106 -4.18 3.07 -15.83
C THR A 106 -4.66 1.62 -15.76
N PRO A 107 -5.57 1.23 -16.66
CA PRO A 107 -6.02 -0.18 -16.67
C PRO A 107 -4.88 -1.15 -16.88
N PHE A 108 -3.87 -0.78 -17.67
CA PHE A 108 -2.73 -1.65 -17.90
C PHE A 108 -1.99 -1.96 -16.60
N VAL A 109 -1.66 -0.91 -15.84
CA VAL A 109 -0.93 -1.09 -14.58
C VAL A 109 -1.79 -1.81 -13.56
N ARG A 110 -3.08 -1.45 -13.50
CA ARG A 110 -4.01 -2.12 -12.59
C ARG A 110 -4.04 -3.61 -12.85
N ASN A 111 -4.08 -4.00 -14.13
CA ASN A 111 -4.14 -5.41 -14.49
C ASN A 111 -2.86 -6.13 -14.12
N LEU A 112 -1.71 -5.48 -14.25
CA LEU A 112 -0.45 -6.09 -13.84
C LEU A 112 -0.44 -6.38 -12.35
N ILE A 113 -0.93 -5.45 -11.56
CA ILE A 113 -1.00 -5.66 -10.11
C ILE A 113 -2.02 -6.75 -9.79
N ALA A 114 -3.17 -6.73 -10.47
CA ALA A 114 -4.19 -7.75 -10.25
C ALA A 114 -3.67 -9.16 -10.56
N GLU A 115 -2.92 -9.29 -11.65
CA GLU A 115 -2.36 -10.59 -12.02
C GLU A 115 -1.32 -11.04 -11.01
N HIS A 116 -0.51 -10.11 -10.53
CA HIS A 116 0.48 -10.45 -9.52
C HIS A 116 -0.20 -10.96 -8.24
N VAL A 117 -1.23 -10.25 -7.79
CA VAL A 117 -1.99 -10.64 -6.60
C VAL A 117 -2.61 -12.02 -6.80
N ALA A 118 -3.24 -12.24 -7.96
CA ALA A 118 -3.88 -13.52 -8.23
C ALA A 118 -2.86 -14.66 -8.24
N THR A 119 -1.70 -14.42 -8.85
CA THR A 119 -0.65 -15.43 -8.90
C THR A 119 -0.15 -15.78 -7.52
N GLN A 120 0.11 -14.77 -6.69
CA GLN A 120 0.60 -15.01 -5.35
C GLN A 120 -0.42 -15.74 -4.49
N MET A 121 -1.69 -15.39 -4.63
CA MET A 121 -2.73 -16.03 -3.84
C MET A 121 -2.94 -17.47 -4.25
N SER A 122 -2.79 -17.79 -5.53
CA SER A 122 -3.01 -19.15 -6.00
C SER A 122 -1.85 -20.07 -5.67
N GLU A 123 -0.69 -19.51 -5.30
CA GLU A 123 0.46 -20.32 -4.91
C GLU A 123 0.45 -20.68 -3.44
N GLU A 124 -0.53 -20.18 -2.72
CA GLU A 124 -0.66 -20.53 -1.33
C GLU A 124 -1.51 -21.79 -1.18
#